data_5c1cca6304b0d3d4ade176230532dc97
#
_entry.id   5c1cca6304b0d3d4ade176230532dc97
#
_cell.length_a   1.000
_cell.length_b   1.000
_cell.length_c   1.000
_cell.angle_alpha   90.00
_cell.angle_beta   90.00
_cell.angle_gamma   90.00
#
_symmetry.space_group_name_H-M   'P 1'
#
loop_
_entity.id
_entity.type
_entity.pdbx_description
1 polymer ?
#
loop_
_entity_poly.entity_id
_entity_poly.type
_entity_poly.pdbx_seq_one_letter_code
_entity_poly.pdbx_strand_id
1 'polypeptide(L)'
;MLILGAGPTGICTLLCVMLHSPKRIIVCEKDASRLQFIRRHYPQVLTVQPEDCAAFVRAHSDHDGADVVLEVAGADSTFRLAWECARPNAVVTVVALYDKHGGQEEHRGV
;
A
#
# COMPACT_ATOMS: atom_id res chain seq x y z
N MET A 1 8.28 -5.73 0.44
CA MET A 1 6.86 -5.72 0.10
C MET A 1 6.23 -4.41 0.54
N LEU A 2 5.46 -3.82 -0.33
CA LEU A 2 4.80 -2.54 -0.08
C LEU A 2 3.29 -2.72 -0.10
N ILE A 3 2.61 -2.20 0.93
CA ILE A 3 1.15 -2.19 1.00
C ILE A 3 0.69 -0.73 0.96
N LEU A 4 -0.15 -0.39 0.00
CA LEU A 4 -0.69 0.96 -0.15
C LEU A 4 -2.11 0.99 0.43
N GLY A 5 -2.24 1.53 1.62
CA GLY A 5 -3.49 1.65 2.34
C GLY A 5 -3.48 0.92 3.67
N ALA A 6 -4.06 1.54 4.69
CA ALA A 6 -4.14 0.98 6.04
C ALA A 6 -5.54 1.09 6.64
N GLY A 7 -6.56 1.09 5.79
CA GLY A 7 -7.94 0.93 6.22
C GLY A 7 -8.19 -0.53 6.61
N PRO A 8 -9.46 -0.91 6.83
CA PRO A 8 -9.77 -2.29 7.24
C PRO A 8 -9.21 -3.35 6.31
N THR A 9 -9.37 -3.17 4.99
CA THR A 9 -8.83 -4.12 4.01
C THR A 9 -7.30 -4.15 4.06
N GLY A 10 -6.67 -2.98 4.24
CA GLY A 10 -5.22 -2.89 4.34
C GLY A 10 -4.68 -3.61 5.56
N ILE A 11 -5.35 -3.49 6.70
CA ILE A 11 -4.96 -4.21 7.91
C ILE A 11 -5.10 -5.72 7.73
N CYS A 12 -6.20 -6.18 7.14
CA CYS A 12 -6.37 -7.60 6.85
C CYS A 12 -5.27 -8.11 5.91
N THR A 13 -4.94 -7.32 4.90
CA THR A 13 -3.86 -7.65 3.96
C THR A 13 -2.52 -7.75 4.69
N LEU A 14 -2.24 -6.81 5.59
CA LEU A 14 -1.02 -6.81 6.38
C LEU A 14 -0.91 -8.07 7.21
N LEU A 15 -1.99 -8.47 7.89
CA LEU A 15 -1.98 -9.67 8.71
C LEU A 15 -1.70 -10.91 7.87
N CYS A 16 -2.31 -11.02 6.69
CA CYS A 16 -2.05 -12.14 5.79
C CYS A 16 -0.60 -12.15 5.32
N VAL A 17 -0.06 -10.99 4.97
CA VAL A 17 1.33 -10.88 4.51
C VAL A 17 2.31 -11.29 5.61
N MET A 18 2.02 -10.91 6.85
CA MET A 18 2.91 -11.25 7.96
C MET A 18 3.03 -12.75 8.19
N LEU A 19 2.02 -13.52 7.79
CA LEU A 19 2.08 -14.99 7.88
C LEU A 19 3.14 -15.59 6.97
N HIS A 20 3.54 -14.88 5.93
CA HIS A 20 4.55 -15.33 4.98
C HIS A 20 5.96 -14.85 5.32
N SER A 21 6.10 -14.11 6.40
CA SER A 21 7.39 -13.63 6.92
C SER A 21 8.29 -12.99 5.86
N PRO A 22 7.81 -11.97 5.13
CA PRO A 22 8.67 -11.29 4.17
C PRO A 22 9.79 -10.55 4.88
N LYS A 23 10.87 -10.31 4.16
CA LYS A 23 12.05 -9.65 4.72
C LYS A 23 11.74 -8.26 5.26
N ARG A 24 10.95 -7.48 4.52
CA ARG A 24 10.52 -6.14 4.93
C ARG A 24 9.10 -5.91 4.49
N ILE A 25 8.35 -5.21 5.34
CA ILE A 25 7.00 -4.75 5.01
C ILE A 25 6.95 -3.24 5.20
N ILE A 26 6.53 -2.53 4.17
CA ILE A 26 6.33 -1.09 4.21
C ILE A 26 4.85 -0.83 3.97
N VAL A 27 4.23 -0.03 4.85
CA VAL A 27 2.84 0.40 4.70
C VAL A 27 2.82 1.89 4.42
N CYS A 28 2.20 2.26 3.32
CA CYS A 28 2.01 3.66 2.94
C CYS A 28 0.57 4.06 3.18
N GLU A 29 0.36 5.14 3.91
CA GLU A 29 -0.97 5.63 4.25
C GLU A 29 -0.92 7.13 4.47
N LYS A 30 -1.92 7.85 3.96
CA LYS A 30 -1.98 9.30 4.13
C LYS A 30 -2.55 9.73 5.47
N ASP A 31 -3.38 8.91 6.09
CA ASP A 31 -4.03 9.24 7.35
C ASP A 31 -3.07 9.00 8.51
N ALA A 32 -2.71 10.07 9.21
CA ALA A 32 -1.74 10.01 10.29
C ALA A 32 -2.17 9.09 11.43
N SER A 33 -3.48 9.05 11.74
CA SER A 33 -3.96 8.19 12.82
C SER A 33 -3.85 6.72 12.45
N ARG A 34 -4.05 6.37 11.19
CA ARG A 34 -3.88 4.99 10.73
C ARG A 34 -2.41 4.57 10.75
N LEU A 35 -1.51 5.47 10.36
CA LEU A 35 -0.08 5.20 10.47
C LEU A 35 0.34 4.98 11.92
N GLN A 36 -0.20 5.79 12.82
CA GLN A 36 0.11 5.65 14.24
C GLN A 36 -0.39 4.32 14.80
N PHE A 37 -1.56 3.88 14.35
CA PHE A 37 -2.09 2.57 14.73
C PHE A 37 -1.13 1.46 14.31
N ILE A 38 -0.63 1.52 13.07
CA ILE A 38 0.34 0.53 12.57
C ILE A 38 1.61 0.55 13.41
N ARG A 39 2.16 1.74 13.68
CA ARG A 39 3.38 1.87 14.47
C ARG A 39 3.23 1.29 15.86
N ARG A 40 2.06 1.50 16.46
CA ARG A 40 1.81 1.04 17.83
C ARG A 40 1.64 -0.48 17.90
N HIS A 41 0.92 -1.07 16.95
CA HIS A 41 0.56 -2.48 17.02
C HIS A 41 1.51 -3.40 16.25
N TYR A 42 2.21 -2.86 15.27
CA TYR A 42 3.10 -3.64 14.41
C TYR A 42 4.46 -2.93 14.27
N PRO A 43 5.24 -2.85 15.35
CA PRO A 43 6.47 -2.04 15.34
C PRO A 43 7.53 -2.52 14.35
N GLN A 44 7.46 -3.76 13.87
CA GLN A 44 8.38 -4.27 12.88
C GLN A 44 8.04 -3.80 11.47
N VAL A 45 6.85 -3.23 11.25
CA VAL A 45 6.42 -2.72 9.96
C VAL A 45 6.91 -1.29 9.79
N LEU A 46 7.50 -0.99 8.64
CA LEU A 46 7.90 0.37 8.30
C LEU A 46 6.71 1.15 7.76
N THR A 47 6.59 2.41 8.12
CA THR A 47 5.45 3.24 7.70
C THR A 47 5.94 4.49 7.00
N VAL A 48 5.17 4.96 6.02
CA VAL A 48 5.53 6.15 5.24
C VAL A 48 4.26 6.81 4.71
N GLN A 49 4.35 8.13 4.48
CA GLN A 49 3.29 8.89 3.83
C GLN A 49 3.49 8.88 2.30
N PRO A 50 2.42 9.11 1.52
CA PRO A 50 2.52 9.00 0.06
C PRO A 50 3.58 9.88 -0.58
N GLU A 51 3.75 11.10 -0.07
CA GLU A 51 4.69 12.04 -0.66
C GLU A 51 6.15 11.60 -0.53
N ASP A 52 6.44 10.75 0.46
CA ASP A 52 7.79 10.24 0.67
C ASP A 52 7.96 8.78 0.24
N CYS A 53 6.89 8.16 -0.22
CA CYS A 53 6.84 6.71 -0.41
C CYS A 53 7.87 6.21 -1.42
N ALA A 54 7.93 6.81 -2.59
CA ALA A 54 8.83 6.31 -3.64
C ALA A 54 10.29 6.34 -3.21
N ALA A 55 10.73 7.44 -2.63
CA ALA A 55 12.11 7.57 -2.15
C ALA A 55 12.38 6.61 -1.00
N PHE A 56 11.43 6.47 -0.08
CA PHE A 56 11.56 5.59 1.07
C PHE A 56 11.68 4.12 0.64
N VAL A 57 10.85 3.71 -0.31
CA VAL A 57 10.87 2.34 -0.82
C VAL A 57 12.19 2.03 -1.51
N ARG A 58 12.70 2.97 -2.32
CA ARG A 58 14.00 2.75 -2.97
C ARG A 58 15.13 2.65 -1.97
N ALA A 59 15.10 3.46 -0.92
CA ALA A 59 16.12 3.43 0.12
C ALA A 59 16.11 2.12 0.93
N HIS A 60 14.95 1.46 0.99
CA HIS A 60 14.78 0.24 1.78
C HIS A 60 14.59 -1.01 0.93
N SER A 61 14.92 -0.95 -0.35
CA SER A 61 14.79 -2.08 -1.25
C SER A 61 16.16 -2.54 -1.73
N ASP A 62 16.22 -3.79 -2.16
CA ASP A 62 17.46 -4.38 -2.66
C ASP A 62 17.65 -4.15 -4.17
N HIS A 63 16.58 -3.83 -4.90
CA HIS A 63 16.59 -3.78 -6.36
C HIS A 63 15.90 -2.56 -6.94
N ASP A 64 16.07 -1.40 -6.31
CA ASP A 64 15.55 -0.13 -6.81
C ASP A 64 14.02 -0.11 -6.87
N GLY A 65 13.40 -0.61 -5.83
CA GLY A 65 11.95 -0.62 -5.72
C GLY A 65 11.44 -1.87 -5.03
N ALA A 66 10.14 -1.91 -4.79
CA ALA A 66 9.51 -3.03 -4.10
C ALA A 66 9.34 -4.23 -5.03
N ASP A 67 9.63 -5.42 -4.51
CA ASP A 67 9.45 -6.67 -5.24
C ASP A 67 7.96 -7.01 -5.44
N VAL A 68 7.15 -6.69 -4.44
CA VAL A 68 5.71 -6.94 -4.45
C VAL A 68 5.01 -5.70 -3.93
N VAL A 69 4.01 -5.25 -4.67
CA VAL A 69 3.19 -4.11 -4.28
C VAL A 69 1.74 -4.54 -4.24
N LEU A 70 1.08 -4.30 -3.11
CA LEU A 70 -0.34 -4.60 -2.92
C LEU A 70 -1.09 -3.28 -2.76
N GLU A 71 -1.91 -2.93 -3.75
CA GLU A 71 -2.67 -1.70 -3.75
C GLU A 71 -4.06 -2.00 -3.19
N VAL A 72 -4.35 -1.50 -1.99
CA VAL A 72 -5.61 -1.77 -1.30
C VAL A 72 -6.41 -0.51 -0.96
N ALA A 73 -5.88 0.66 -1.29
CA ALA A 73 -6.57 1.92 -1.02
C ALA A 73 -7.68 2.22 -2.02
N GLY A 74 -7.53 1.78 -3.26
CA GLY A 74 -8.57 1.95 -4.26
C GLY A 74 -8.68 3.34 -4.85
N ALA A 75 -7.59 4.10 -4.89
CA ALA A 75 -7.58 5.44 -5.46
C ALA A 75 -6.64 5.51 -6.66
N ASP A 76 -6.94 6.41 -7.61
CA ASP A 76 -6.09 6.58 -8.78
C ASP A 76 -4.67 6.97 -8.38
N SER A 77 -4.53 7.84 -7.38
CA SER A 77 -3.22 8.27 -6.93
C SER A 77 -2.38 7.13 -6.35
N THR A 78 -3.00 6.23 -5.61
CA THR A 78 -2.29 5.08 -5.06
C THR A 78 -2.00 4.04 -6.13
N PHE A 79 -2.84 3.94 -7.14
CA PHE A 79 -2.58 3.08 -8.27
C PHE A 79 -1.32 3.51 -9.02
N ARG A 80 -1.20 4.82 -9.29
CA ARG A 80 0.00 5.36 -9.94
C ARG A 80 1.23 5.18 -9.06
N LEU A 81 1.08 5.41 -7.77
CA LEU A 81 2.17 5.26 -6.81
C LEU A 81 2.66 3.82 -6.77
N ALA A 82 1.76 2.85 -6.92
CA ALA A 82 2.14 1.45 -6.95
C ALA A 82 3.16 1.16 -8.05
N TRP A 83 2.91 1.66 -9.25
CA TRP A 83 3.84 1.48 -10.36
C TRP A 83 5.15 2.22 -10.15
N GLU A 84 5.06 3.41 -9.56
CA GLU A 84 6.25 4.22 -9.28
C GLU A 84 7.18 3.55 -8.28
N CYS A 85 6.62 2.86 -7.30
CA CYS A 85 7.40 2.21 -6.24
C CYS A 85 7.87 0.81 -6.58
N ALA A 86 7.32 0.19 -7.62
CA ALA A 86 7.68 -1.18 -8.00
C ALA A 86 9.03 -1.22 -8.72
N ARG A 87 9.84 -2.23 -8.40
CA ARG A 87 11.06 -2.46 -9.16
C ARG A 87 10.71 -3.03 -10.53
N PRO A 88 11.65 -3.04 -11.49
CA PRO A 88 11.42 -3.74 -12.76
C PRO A 88 11.06 -5.21 -12.51
N ASN A 89 10.06 -5.71 -13.22
CA ASN A 89 9.58 -7.08 -13.11
C ASN A 89 8.96 -7.43 -11.75
N ALA A 90 8.52 -6.42 -11.00
CA ALA A 90 7.82 -6.65 -9.74
C ALA A 90 6.41 -7.16 -9.96
N VAL A 91 5.85 -7.77 -8.92
CA VAL A 91 4.43 -8.15 -8.91
C VAL A 91 3.63 -7.01 -8.29
N VAL A 92 2.69 -6.47 -9.05
CA VAL A 92 1.77 -5.43 -8.56
C VAL A 92 0.37 -6.00 -8.59
N THR A 93 -0.25 -6.10 -7.42
CA THR A 93 -1.60 -6.66 -7.29
C THR A 93 -2.54 -5.59 -6.77
N VAL A 94 -3.67 -5.42 -7.45
CA VAL A 94 -4.72 -4.50 -7.02
C VAL A 94 -5.75 -5.34 -6.26
N VAL A 95 -5.85 -5.09 -4.97
CA VAL A 95 -6.76 -5.82 -4.08
C VAL A 95 -8.06 -5.05 -3.87
N ALA A 96 -7.99 -3.72 -3.95
CA ALA A 96 -9.13 -2.86 -3.65
C ALA A 96 -10.14 -2.88 -4.80
N LEU A 97 -11.41 -2.71 -4.43
CA LEU A 97 -12.46 -2.46 -5.40
C LEU A 97 -12.51 -0.95 -5.64
N TYR A 98 -12.45 -0.57 -6.91
CA TYR A 98 -12.56 0.85 -7.26
C TYR A 98 -14.01 1.21 -7.39
N ASP A 99 -14.45 2.11 -6.50
CA ASP A 99 -15.82 2.57 -6.51
C ASP A 99 -15.94 3.78 -7.44
N LYS A 100 -16.79 3.66 -8.40
CA LYS A 100 -17.02 4.73 -9.36
C LYS A 100 -18.00 5.77 -8.87
N HIS A 101 -18.57 5.51 -7.83
CA HIS A 101 -19.37 6.50 -7.20
C HIS A 101 -18.59 7.37 -6.35
N GLY A 102 -18.27 7.13 -6.28
CA GLY A 102 -17.81 7.67 -5.44
C GLY A 102 -17.95 8.07 -5.08
N GLY A 103 -18.48 7.86 -5.83
CA GLY A 103 -18.59 7.81 -5.93
C GLY A 103 -19.07 8.01 -6.30
N GLN A 104 -19.60 8.21 -7.01
CA GLN A 104 -19.99 7.98 -7.61
C GLN A 104 -20.54 7.87 -8.16
N GLU A 105 -21.11 8.20 -8.59
CA GLU A 105 -21.53 7.67 -9.29
C GLU A 105 -22.03 7.46 -9.78
N GLU A 106 -22.47 7.87 -10.09
CA GLU A 106 -22.76 7.21 -10.71
C GLU A 106 -23.15 6.80 -11.08
N HIS A 107 -23.59 7.15 -11.36
CA HIS A 107 -23.77 6.25 -11.89
C HIS A 107 -24.16 5.75 -12.04
N ARG A 108 -24.54 5.85 -12.00
CA ARG A 108 -24.90 5.07 -12.27
C ARG A 108 -25.05 4.15 -12.60
N GLY A 109 -25.11 4.09 -12.84
CA GLY A 109 -25.20 3.16 -13.11
C GLY A 109 -24.88 2.40 -13.04
N VAL A 110 -24.74 2.17 -12.90
CA VAL A 110 -24.57 1.36 -12.79
C VAL A 110 -24.64 1.12 -12.57
#